data_628d4828cd29d977a0246c061816d734
#
_entry.id   628d4828cd29d977a0246c061816d734
#
_cell.length_a   1.000
_cell.length_b   1.000
_cell.length_c   1.000
_cell.angle_alpha   90.00
_cell.angle_beta   90.00
_cell.angle_gamma   90.00
#
_symmetry.space_group_name_H-M   'P 1'
#
loop_
_entity.id
_entity.type
_entity.pdbx_description
1 polymer ?
#
loop_
_entity_poly.entity_id
_entity_poly.type
_entity_poly.pdbx_seq_one_letter_code
_entity_poly.pdbx_strand_id
1 'polypeptide(L)'
;MFDFKLIVDSLIECDEAKVLKLVQNGLDEGVAAKEILNQGLIAGMDVVGEKMESEDMFIPEVLMAAKVMSAALGILKLLLTEEDMNAMGRVIKIGRAHV
;
A
#
# COMPACT_ATOMS: atom_id res chain seq x y z
N MET A 1 -0.08 -8.38 18.77
CA MET A 1 -0.49 -7.12 18.19
C MET A 1 0.04 -6.99 16.77
N PHE A 2 -0.80 -6.52 15.86
CA PHE A 2 -0.39 -6.41 14.46
C PHE A 2 0.64 -5.30 14.27
N ASP A 3 1.67 -5.58 13.50
CA ASP A 3 2.76 -4.62 13.28
C ASP A 3 2.76 -4.13 11.84
N PHE A 4 2.37 -2.89 11.63
CA PHE A 4 2.35 -2.29 10.30
C PHE A 4 3.73 -2.19 9.68
N LYS A 5 4.76 -2.11 10.50
CA LYS A 5 6.12 -2.01 10.00
C LYS A 5 6.51 -3.24 9.19
N LEU A 6 5.95 -4.38 9.54
CA LEU A 6 6.24 -5.60 8.77
C LEU A 6 5.75 -5.46 7.34
N ILE A 7 4.61 -4.80 7.15
CA ILE A 7 4.10 -4.56 5.80
C ILE A 7 5.02 -3.58 5.06
N VAL A 8 5.44 -2.53 5.75
CA VAL A 8 6.34 -1.54 5.16
C VAL A 8 7.63 -2.22 4.70
N ASP A 9 8.23 -3.02 5.57
CA ASP A 9 9.49 -3.70 5.24
C ASP A 9 9.31 -4.66 4.07
N SER A 10 8.22 -5.41 4.07
CA SER A 10 7.97 -6.36 2.99
C SER A 10 7.73 -5.65 1.66
N LEU A 11 7.07 -4.52 1.70
CA LEU A 11 6.82 -3.74 0.49
C LEU A 11 8.13 -3.21 -0.08
N ILE A 12 9.02 -2.74 0.78
CA ILE A 12 10.33 -2.26 0.35
C ILE A 12 11.12 -3.39 -0.29
N GLU A 13 10.96 -4.61 0.23
CA GLU A 13 11.63 -5.77 -0.32
C GLU A 13 10.97 -6.28 -1.59
N CYS A 14 9.83 -5.72 -1.94
CA CYS A 14 9.05 -6.14 -3.10
C CYS A 14 8.62 -7.59 -3.00
N ASP A 15 8.35 -8.06 -1.78
CA ASP A 15 7.91 -9.42 -1.54
C ASP A 15 6.39 -9.48 -1.52
N GLU A 16 5.82 -9.68 -2.70
CA GLU A 16 4.37 -9.66 -2.87
C GLU A 16 3.67 -10.67 -1.97
N ALA A 17 4.15 -11.90 -1.97
CA ALA A 17 3.51 -12.96 -1.18
C ALA A 17 3.47 -12.59 0.30
N LYS A 18 4.56 -12.04 0.81
CA LYS A 18 4.63 -11.68 2.21
C LYS A 18 3.71 -10.51 2.54
N VAL A 19 3.66 -9.51 1.64
CA VAL A 19 2.77 -8.38 1.84
C VAL A 19 1.32 -8.83 1.87
N LEU A 20 0.93 -9.67 0.93
CA LEU A 20 -0.45 -10.14 0.87
C LEU A 20 -0.79 -10.94 2.12
N LYS A 21 0.13 -11.77 2.58
CA LYS A 21 -0.09 -12.57 3.78
C LYS A 21 -0.25 -11.68 5.01
N LEU A 22 0.58 -10.66 5.13
CA LEU A 22 0.51 -9.75 6.27
C LEU A 22 -0.79 -8.94 6.25
N VAL A 23 -1.21 -8.50 5.07
CA VAL A 23 -2.47 -7.79 4.93
C VAL A 23 -3.62 -8.68 5.39
N GLN A 24 -3.63 -9.93 4.95
CA GLN A 24 -4.68 -10.84 5.33
C GLN A 24 -4.65 -11.11 6.84
N ASN A 25 -3.47 -11.27 7.41
CA ASN A 25 -3.34 -11.48 8.85
C ASN A 25 -3.90 -10.29 9.63
N GLY A 26 -3.62 -9.09 9.17
CA GLY A 26 -4.14 -7.90 9.82
C GLY A 26 -5.65 -7.87 9.81
N LEU A 27 -6.24 -8.21 8.68
CA LEU A 27 -7.70 -8.25 8.56
C LEU A 27 -8.27 -9.33 9.48
N ASP A 28 -7.61 -10.47 9.57
CA ASP A 28 -8.06 -11.57 10.44
C ASP A 28 -7.99 -11.17 11.90
N GLU A 29 -7.08 -10.30 12.26
CA GLU A 29 -6.96 -9.82 13.63
C GLU A 29 -7.91 -8.68 13.94
N GLY A 30 -8.67 -8.25 12.96
CA GLY A 30 -9.64 -7.19 13.17
C GLY A 30 -9.13 -5.78 12.90
N VAL A 31 -7.96 -5.68 12.28
CA VAL A 31 -7.43 -4.37 11.92
C VAL A 31 -8.23 -3.83 10.74
N ALA A 32 -8.59 -2.55 10.81
CA ALA A 32 -9.38 -1.94 9.76
C ALA A 32 -8.59 -1.85 8.46
N ALA A 33 -9.26 -2.12 7.34
CA ALA A 33 -8.61 -2.05 6.03
C ALA A 33 -7.99 -0.68 5.79
N LYS A 34 -8.66 0.37 6.23
CA LYS A 34 -8.17 1.73 6.11
C LYS A 34 -6.83 1.92 6.82
N GLU A 35 -6.71 1.33 8.01
CA GLU A 35 -5.47 1.43 8.78
C GLU A 35 -4.34 0.69 8.09
N ILE A 36 -4.64 -0.49 7.56
CA ILE A 36 -3.63 -1.25 6.84
C ILE A 36 -3.15 -0.47 5.62
N LEU A 37 -4.06 0.14 4.91
CA LEU A 37 -3.71 0.94 3.75
C LEU A 37 -2.83 2.14 4.15
N ASN A 38 -3.29 2.91 5.11
CA ASN A 38 -2.59 4.15 5.47
C ASN A 38 -1.28 3.91 6.19
N GLN A 39 -1.26 3.02 7.17
CA GLN A 39 -0.08 2.82 8.00
C GLN A 39 0.86 1.75 7.47
N GLY A 40 0.40 0.93 6.56
CA GLY A 40 1.23 -0.11 5.96
C GLY A 40 1.63 0.21 4.54
N LEU A 41 0.64 0.21 3.64
CA LEU A 41 0.95 0.34 2.21
C LEU A 41 1.39 1.74 1.82
N ILE A 42 0.64 2.75 2.21
CA ILE A 42 1.00 4.12 1.85
C ILE A 42 2.29 4.54 2.54
N ALA A 43 2.42 4.21 3.82
CA ALA A 43 3.66 4.52 4.54
C ALA A 43 4.84 3.82 3.89
N GLY A 44 4.64 2.57 3.43
CA GLY A 44 5.69 1.84 2.74
C GLY A 44 6.11 2.52 1.45
N MET A 45 5.14 2.99 0.68
CA MET A 45 5.45 3.66 -0.57
C MET A 45 6.15 5.01 -0.34
N ASP A 46 5.84 5.68 0.77
CA ASP A 46 6.55 6.90 1.13
C ASP A 46 8.03 6.61 1.35
N VAL A 47 8.33 5.50 2.03
CA VAL A 47 9.72 5.10 2.26
C VAL A 47 10.39 4.72 0.94
N VAL A 48 9.66 4.02 0.07
CA VAL A 48 10.18 3.67 -1.25
C VAL A 48 10.53 4.92 -2.03
N GLY A 49 9.68 5.93 -1.97
CA GLY A 49 9.95 7.20 -2.64
C GLY A 49 11.20 7.88 -2.11
N GLU A 50 11.39 7.86 -0.79
CA GLU A 50 12.58 8.43 -0.20
C GLU A 50 13.84 7.67 -0.61
N LYS A 51 13.74 6.35 -0.69
CA LYS A 51 14.88 5.54 -1.11
C LYS A 51 15.22 5.79 -2.56
N MET A 52 14.24 6.06 -3.38
CA MET A 52 14.49 6.40 -4.79
C MET A 52 15.22 7.72 -4.88
N GLU A 53 14.85 8.69 -4.08
CA GLU A 53 15.52 10.00 -4.09
C GLU A 53 16.95 9.91 -3.62
N SER A 54 17.21 9.03 -2.65
CA SER A 54 18.57 8.85 -2.15
C SER A 54 19.36 7.86 -2.97
N GLU A 55 18.77 7.37 -4.07
CA GLU A 55 19.41 6.42 -4.97
C GLU A 55 19.64 5.04 -4.35
N ASP A 56 18.93 4.74 -3.28
CA ASP A 56 18.98 3.41 -2.69
C ASP A 56 18.11 2.43 -3.46
N MET A 57 17.14 2.96 -4.21
CA MET A 57 16.29 2.16 -5.08
C MET A 57 16.20 2.78 -6.45
N PHE A 58 16.12 1.94 -7.45
CA PHE A 58 16.02 2.39 -8.84
C PHE A 58 14.60 2.21 -9.36
N ILE A 59 14.30 2.85 -10.49
CA ILE A 59 12.96 2.83 -11.05
C ILE A 59 12.34 1.44 -11.17
N PRO A 60 13.06 0.41 -11.65
CA PRO A 60 12.46 -0.93 -11.72
C PRO A 60 12.00 -1.45 -10.36
N GLU A 61 12.77 -1.16 -9.31
CA GLU A 61 12.41 -1.61 -7.98
C GLU A 61 11.18 -0.87 -7.46
N VAL A 62 11.10 0.42 -7.76
CA VAL A 62 9.94 1.22 -7.37
C VAL A 62 8.68 0.71 -8.07
N LEU A 63 8.81 0.35 -9.33
CA LEU A 63 7.69 -0.19 -10.08
C LEU A 63 7.24 -1.53 -9.52
N MET A 64 8.17 -2.36 -9.07
CA MET A 64 7.82 -3.63 -8.44
C MET A 64 7.09 -3.41 -7.14
N ALA A 65 7.53 -2.44 -6.34
CA ALA A 65 6.87 -2.13 -5.09
C ALA A 65 5.45 -1.62 -5.36
N ALA A 66 5.29 -0.79 -6.37
CA ALA A 66 3.97 -0.28 -6.74
C ALA A 66 3.05 -1.41 -7.16
N LYS A 67 3.59 -2.39 -7.87
CA LYS A 67 2.81 -3.54 -8.30
C LYS A 67 2.35 -4.36 -7.10
N VAL A 68 3.24 -4.53 -6.12
CA VAL A 68 2.90 -5.25 -4.90
C VAL A 68 1.79 -4.50 -4.15
N MET A 69 1.91 -3.18 -4.07
CA MET A 69 0.89 -2.37 -3.43
C MET A 69 -0.46 -2.52 -4.13
N SER A 70 -0.45 -2.53 -5.46
CA SER A 70 -1.69 -2.72 -6.21
C SER A 70 -2.35 -4.04 -5.90
N ALA A 71 -1.57 -5.10 -5.79
CA ALA A 71 -2.10 -6.42 -5.47
C ALA A 71 -2.74 -6.42 -4.08
N ALA A 72 -2.05 -5.80 -3.12
CA ALA A 72 -2.58 -5.72 -1.75
C ALA A 72 -3.84 -4.86 -1.71
N LEU A 73 -3.82 -3.76 -2.45
CA LEU A 73 -4.98 -2.88 -2.51
C LEU A 73 -6.19 -3.60 -3.08
N GLY A 74 -5.96 -4.54 -3.99
CA GLY A 74 -7.03 -5.35 -4.54
C GLY A 74 -7.79 -6.12 -3.46
N ILE A 75 -7.08 -6.56 -2.42
CA ILE A 75 -7.72 -7.25 -1.30
C ILE A 75 -8.49 -6.24 -0.44
N LEU A 76 -7.86 -5.13 -0.13
CA LEU A 76 -8.46 -4.12 0.74
C LEU A 76 -9.64 -3.41 0.09
N LYS A 77 -9.59 -3.29 -1.22
CA LYS A 77 -10.62 -2.57 -1.96
C LYS A 77 -12.02 -3.08 -1.66
N LEU A 78 -12.15 -4.37 -1.44
CA LEU A 78 -13.45 -4.97 -1.14
C LEU A 78 -13.98 -4.56 0.23
N LEU A 79 -13.09 -4.12 1.11
CA LEU A 79 -13.44 -3.77 2.47
C LEU A 79 -13.44 -2.26 2.73
N LEU A 80 -12.91 -1.49 1.79
CA LEU A 80 -12.86 -0.05 1.94
C LEU A 80 -14.18 0.57 1.49
N THR A 81 -14.62 1.58 2.23
CA THR A 81 -15.83 2.29 1.85
C THR A 81 -15.47 3.33 0.80
N GLU A 82 -16.51 3.85 0.15
CA GLU A 82 -16.32 4.88 -0.83
C GLU A 82 -15.65 6.10 -0.22
N GLU A 83 -16.00 6.39 1.01
CA GLU A 83 -15.43 7.52 1.73
C GLU A 83 -13.93 7.32 1.95
N ASP A 84 -13.55 6.11 2.32
CA ASP A 84 -12.14 5.80 2.52
C ASP A 84 -11.36 5.94 1.21
N MET A 85 -11.95 5.49 0.14
CA MET A 85 -11.31 5.57 -1.16
C MET A 85 -11.15 7.03 -1.60
N ASN A 86 -12.14 7.85 -1.33
CA ASN A 86 -12.06 9.26 -1.68
C ASN A 86 -10.98 10.00 -0.90
N ALA A 87 -10.84 9.67 0.37
CA ALA A 87 -9.84 10.32 1.21
C ALA A 87 -8.44 10.10 0.69
N MET A 88 -8.21 8.92 0.14
CA MET A 88 -6.92 8.53 -0.36
C MET A 88 -6.77 8.82 -1.84
N GLY A 89 -7.86 8.76 -2.57
CA GLY A 89 -7.84 8.76 -4.02
C GLY A 89 -8.24 10.04 -4.71
N ARG A 90 -8.10 11.15 -4.05
CA ARG A 90 -8.51 12.38 -4.72
C ARG A 90 -7.69 12.67 -5.98
N VAL A 91 -6.53 12.09 -6.08
CA VAL A 91 -5.75 12.21 -7.30
C VAL A 91 -6.46 11.55 -8.44
N ILE A 92 -7.07 10.42 -8.15
CA ILE A 92 -7.82 9.70 -9.14
C ILE A 92 -9.00 10.51 -9.62
N LYS A 93 -9.64 11.19 -8.69
CA LYS A 93 -10.74 12.02 -9.01
C LYS A 93 -10.38 13.08 -10.02
N ILE A 94 -9.24 13.66 -9.82
CA ILE A 94 -8.76 14.66 -10.74
C ILE A 94 -8.55 14.09 -12.10
N GLY A 95 -7.98 12.93 -12.17
CA GLY A 95 -7.65 12.32 -13.43
C GLY A 95 -8.84 12.06 -14.31
N ARG A 96 -10.01 11.85 -13.66
CA ARG A 96 -11.09 11.47 -14.43
C ARG A 96 -12.02 12.55 -14.76
N ALA A 97 -11.96 13.49 -13.89
CA ALA A 97 -12.91 14.52 -14.06
C ALA A 97 -12.98 15.08 -15.43
N HIS A 98 -12.22 14.87 -16.11
CA HIS A 98 -12.35 15.37 -17.29
C HIS A 98 -12.57 14.57 -18.24
N VAL A 99 -12.79 13.94 -18.06
CA VAL A 99 -13.09 13.29 -19.01
C VAL A 99 -13.94 13.38 -19.70
#